data_c2e01e69a2c106c41ccea544ef5119a9
#
_entry.id   c2e01e69a2c106c41ccea544ef5119a9
#
_cell.length_a   1.000
_cell.length_b   1.000
_cell.length_c   1.000
_cell.angle_alpha   90.00
_cell.angle_beta   90.00
_cell.angle_gamma   90.00
#
_symmetry.space_group_name_H-M   'P 1'
#
loop_
_entity.id
_entity.type
_entity.pdbx_description
1 polymer ?
#
loop_
_entity_poly.entity_id
_entity_poly.type
_entity_poly.pdbx_seq_one_letter_code
_entity_poly.pdbx_strand_id
1 'polypeptide(L)'
;MKKILFGMVVCALALAGCGSDTVFDEPERQVYTAENDPALEKLETNVGYYYGDKGVDLTRYEFAYRAAGQYCIFPKTEAREQELSRLSQQEDSQVKNMGGFYLVTRSRDFITSDDFVSDRYFINYYRGEPEFVVICPMIIVRVENSEVKDKILKKYRGKLTLSDRSGQGEMPGGYYLYKFDCHLRTSEQALNLADEIYMRDDVTWAETNKYAPIHLDI
;
A
#
# COMPACT_ATOMS: atom_id res chain seq x y z
N MET A 1 -24.57 27.13 1.42
CA MET A 1 -25.12 26.07 2.24
C MET A 1 -26.10 25.23 1.42
N LYS A 2 -25.72 24.10 0.88
CA LYS A 2 -26.63 23.08 0.34
C LYS A 2 -26.10 21.72 0.77
N LYS A 3 -26.75 21.13 1.75
CA LYS A 3 -26.51 19.75 2.20
C LYS A 3 -27.10 18.81 1.15
N ILE A 4 -26.29 17.97 0.53
CA ILE A 4 -26.75 16.88 -0.31
C ILE A 4 -26.88 15.65 0.59
N LEU A 5 -28.14 15.29 0.86
CA LEU A 5 -28.51 14.06 1.55
C LEU A 5 -28.53 12.94 0.54
N PHE A 6 -27.62 11.95 0.66
CA PHE A 6 -27.72 10.72 -0.10
C PHE A 6 -28.76 9.81 0.53
N GLY A 7 -29.92 9.75 -0.10
CA GLY A 7 -31.00 8.86 0.29
C GLY A 7 -30.75 7.44 -0.24
N MET A 8 -30.70 6.49 0.69
CA MET A 8 -30.77 5.06 0.40
C MET A 8 -32.17 4.72 -0.10
N VAL A 9 -32.28 4.34 -1.38
CA VAL A 9 -33.52 3.79 -1.94
C VAL A 9 -33.49 2.29 -1.79
N VAL A 10 -34.24 1.79 -0.80
CA VAL A 10 -34.55 0.36 -0.69
C VAL A 10 -35.77 0.09 -1.58
N CYS A 11 -35.58 -0.52 -2.74
CA CYS A 11 -36.68 -1.05 -3.54
C CYS A 11 -37.05 -2.45 -3.05
N ALA A 12 -38.10 -2.55 -2.24
CA ALA A 12 -38.79 -3.80 -1.97
C ALA A 12 -39.77 -4.08 -3.10
N LEU A 13 -39.44 -5.01 -3.99
CA LEU A 13 -40.38 -5.59 -4.96
C LEU A 13 -40.92 -6.89 -4.37
N ALA A 14 -42.13 -6.84 -3.85
CA ALA A 14 -42.92 -8.01 -3.53
C ALA A 14 -43.60 -8.52 -4.84
N LEU A 15 -43.14 -9.65 -5.35
CA LEU A 15 -43.86 -10.43 -6.36
C LEU A 15 -44.37 -11.69 -5.66
N ALA A 16 -45.67 -11.73 -5.42
CA ALA A 16 -46.40 -12.93 -5.11
C ALA A 16 -46.55 -13.77 -6.36
N GLY A 17 -45.99 -14.96 -6.38
CA GLY A 17 -46.15 -15.97 -7.44
C GLY A 17 -46.09 -17.34 -6.83
N CYS A 18 -47.17 -18.08 -6.91
CA CYS A 18 -47.38 -19.45 -6.42
C CYS A 18 -46.44 -20.48 -7.04
N GLY A 19 -45.99 -21.41 -6.18
CA GLY A 19 -45.86 -22.79 -6.59
C GLY A 19 -44.46 -23.40 -6.64
N SER A 20 -44.28 -24.34 -5.76
CA SER A 20 -43.28 -25.39 -5.59
C SER A 20 -42.10 -25.06 -4.67
N ASP A 21 -42.23 -25.54 -3.42
CA ASP A 21 -41.21 -25.63 -2.42
C ASP A 21 -40.06 -26.58 -2.85
N THR A 22 -39.10 -26.05 -3.53
CA THR A 22 -37.73 -26.53 -3.43
C THR A 22 -36.95 -25.44 -2.74
N VAL A 23 -36.89 -25.50 -1.42
CA VAL A 23 -35.94 -24.74 -0.62
C VAL A 23 -34.56 -25.25 -1.05
N PHE A 24 -33.96 -24.59 -2.04
CA PHE A 24 -32.53 -24.63 -2.19
C PHE A 24 -32.03 -23.83 -0.99
N ASP A 25 -31.56 -24.53 0.06
CA ASP A 25 -30.67 -23.96 1.03
C ASP A 25 -29.44 -23.49 0.25
N GLU A 26 -29.44 -22.23 -0.20
CA GLU A 26 -28.19 -21.59 -0.56
C GLU A 26 -27.33 -21.66 0.70
N PRO A 27 -26.11 -22.27 0.63
CA PRO A 27 -25.25 -22.29 1.78
C PRO A 27 -25.06 -20.85 2.19
N GLU A 28 -25.34 -20.53 3.48
CA GLU A 28 -25.12 -19.21 4.05
C GLU A 28 -23.73 -18.74 3.61
N ARG A 29 -23.71 -17.72 2.76
CA ARG A 29 -22.47 -17.14 2.28
C ARG A 29 -21.79 -16.57 3.51
N GLN A 30 -20.74 -17.22 3.98
CA GLN A 30 -19.97 -16.78 5.12
C GLN A 30 -19.44 -15.37 4.80
N VAL A 31 -20.00 -14.37 5.46
CA VAL A 31 -19.55 -12.97 5.30
C VAL A 31 -18.27 -12.85 6.11
N TYR A 32 -17.13 -12.82 5.43
CA TYR A 32 -15.86 -12.51 6.07
C TYR A 32 -15.81 -11.03 6.44
N THR A 33 -15.44 -10.77 7.69
CA THR A 33 -14.99 -9.45 8.14
C THR A 33 -13.48 -9.54 8.37
N ALA A 34 -12.78 -8.41 8.39
CA ALA A 34 -11.33 -8.41 8.63
C ALA A 34 -10.93 -9.10 9.94
N GLU A 35 -11.84 -9.17 10.92
CA GLU A 35 -11.59 -9.78 12.22
C GLU A 35 -11.67 -11.31 12.21
N ASN A 36 -12.43 -11.90 11.29
CA ASN A 36 -12.64 -13.35 11.23
C ASN A 36 -12.06 -14.01 9.96
N ASP A 37 -11.40 -13.23 9.11
CA ASP A 37 -10.77 -13.75 7.89
C ASP A 37 -9.43 -14.41 8.24
N PRO A 38 -9.25 -15.74 8.02
CA PRO A 38 -7.99 -16.42 8.29
C PRO A 38 -6.84 -16.00 7.37
N ALA A 39 -7.14 -15.30 6.27
CA ALA A 39 -6.14 -14.71 5.38
C ALA A 39 -5.52 -13.43 5.95
N LEU A 40 -6.09 -12.88 7.03
CA LEU A 40 -5.67 -11.64 7.65
C LEU A 40 -5.10 -11.85 9.05
N GLU A 41 -4.13 -11.02 9.39
CA GLU A 41 -3.51 -10.94 10.71
C GLU A 41 -3.60 -9.49 11.19
N LYS A 42 -4.10 -9.28 12.42
CA LYS A 42 -4.18 -7.96 13.04
C LYS A 42 -2.77 -7.46 13.38
N LEU A 43 -2.50 -6.21 13.06
CA LEU A 43 -1.24 -5.56 13.45
C LEU A 43 -1.26 -5.22 14.95
N GLU A 44 -0.13 -5.38 15.63
CA GLU A 44 0.03 -4.99 17.04
C GLU A 44 -0.12 -3.47 17.21
N THR A 45 0.38 -2.72 16.23
CA THR A 45 0.24 -1.26 16.15
C THR A 45 -0.20 -0.88 14.75
N ASN A 46 -1.23 -0.05 14.65
CA ASN A 46 -1.67 0.46 13.36
C ASN A 46 -0.56 1.29 12.72
N VAL A 47 -0.26 1.01 11.48
CA VAL A 47 0.65 1.81 10.65
C VAL A 47 -0.16 2.54 9.59
N GLY A 48 0.34 3.69 9.12
CA GLY A 48 -0.45 4.46 8.16
C GLY A 48 0.34 5.58 7.52
N TYR A 49 -0.38 6.42 6.78
CA TYR A 49 0.18 7.59 6.11
C TYR A 49 -0.86 8.70 6.04
N TYR A 50 -0.38 9.93 5.98
CA TYR A 50 -1.25 11.09 5.73
C TYR A 50 -1.60 11.16 4.25
N TYR A 51 -2.87 11.49 4.00
CA TYR A 51 -3.42 11.59 2.66
C TYR A 51 -3.96 13.01 2.41
N GLY A 52 -3.68 13.55 1.22
CA GLY A 52 -4.17 14.85 0.79
C GLY A 52 -3.17 15.99 0.96
N ASP A 53 -3.56 17.16 0.47
CA ASP A 53 -2.76 18.38 0.58
C ASP A 53 -2.91 19.00 1.96
N LYS A 54 -1.81 19.54 2.51
CA LYS A 54 -1.88 20.35 3.72
C LYS A 54 -2.84 21.53 3.54
N GLY A 55 -3.70 21.74 4.54
CA GLY A 55 -4.71 22.81 4.52
C GLY A 55 -6.11 22.38 4.10
N VAL A 56 -6.27 21.15 3.62
CA VAL A 56 -7.54 20.44 3.52
C VAL A 56 -7.58 19.41 4.65
N ASP A 57 -8.73 18.94 5.08
CA ASP A 57 -8.86 18.01 6.23
C ASP A 57 -7.81 16.92 6.24
N LEU A 58 -6.92 16.99 7.24
CA LEU A 58 -5.78 16.09 7.43
C LEU A 58 -6.32 14.75 7.87
N THR A 59 -6.47 13.83 6.93
CA THR A 59 -6.91 12.47 7.21
C THR A 59 -5.71 11.54 7.19
N ARG A 60 -5.50 10.81 8.30
CA ARG A 60 -4.54 9.72 8.33
C ARG A 60 -5.23 8.42 7.97
N TYR A 61 -4.76 7.77 6.92
CA TYR A 61 -5.19 6.42 6.58
C TYR A 61 -4.39 5.41 7.41
N GLU A 62 -5.06 4.50 8.09
CA GLU A 62 -4.42 3.50 8.95
C GLU A 62 -4.71 2.08 8.47
N PHE A 63 -3.66 1.27 8.44
CA PHE A 63 -3.76 -0.17 8.24
C PHE A 63 -3.84 -0.85 9.60
N ALA A 64 -4.90 -1.63 9.82
CA ALA A 64 -5.09 -2.42 11.03
C ALA A 64 -4.76 -3.90 10.84
N TYR A 65 -4.73 -4.36 9.58
CA TYR A 65 -4.54 -5.76 9.22
C TYR A 65 -3.53 -5.90 8.08
N ARG A 66 -2.91 -7.07 8.00
CA ARG A 66 -2.03 -7.50 6.91
C ARG A 66 -2.36 -8.94 6.49
N ALA A 67 -1.84 -9.37 5.34
CA ALA A 67 -1.94 -10.75 4.89
C ALA A 67 -1.18 -11.67 5.86
N ALA A 68 -1.85 -12.69 6.37
CA ALA A 68 -1.27 -13.65 7.30
C ALA A 68 -0.12 -14.44 6.67
N GLY A 69 1.04 -14.42 7.31
CA GLY A 69 2.23 -15.18 6.86
C GLY A 69 2.74 -14.83 5.46
N GLN A 70 2.45 -13.62 4.95
CA GLN A 70 2.91 -13.14 3.65
C GLN A 70 3.60 -11.80 3.77
N TYR A 71 4.70 -11.62 3.04
CA TYR A 71 5.41 -10.36 2.95
C TYR A 71 6.09 -10.21 1.59
N CYS A 72 6.45 -9.00 1.25
CA CYS A 72 7.05 -8.63 -0.03
C CYS A 72 8.50 -8.20 0.18
N ILE A 73 9.40 -8.72 -0.63
CA ILE A 73 10.82 -8.38 -0.62
C ILE A 73 11.14 -7.54 -1.85
N PHE A 74 11.79 -6.41 -1.62
CA PHE A 74 12.43 -5.59 -2.65
C PHE A 74 13.94 -5.73 -2.45
N PRO A 75 14.65 -6.46 -3.34
CA PRO A 75 16.10 -6.64 -3.23
C PRO A 75 16.80 -5.29 -3.46
N LYS A 76 17.82 -5.00 -2.63
CA LYS A 76 18.63 -3.78 -2.74
C LYS A 76 19.88 -3.96 -3.59
N THR A 77 20.23 -5.21 -3.90
CA THR A 77 21.42 -5.55 -4.69
C THR A 77 21.05 -6.46 -5.84
N GLU A 78 21.79 -6.36 -6.94
CA GLU A 78 21.61 -7.23 -8.12
C GLU A 78 21.82 -8.70 -7.77
N ALA A 79 22.80 -9.02 -6.94
CA ALA A 79 23.07 -10.38 -6.50
C ALA A 79 21.88 -10.99 -5.76
N ARG A 80 21.22 -10.17 -4.91
CA ARG A 80 20.02 -10.60 -4.18
C ARG A 80 18.81 -10.78 -5.11
N GLU A 81 18.66 -9.91 -6.09
CA GLU A 81 17.63 -10.05 -7.11
C GLU A 81 17.79 -11.33 -7.93
N GLN A 82 19.00 -11.66 -8.36
CA GLN A 82 19.30 -12.89 -9.07
C GLN A 82 19.01 -14.14 -8.21
N GLU A 83 19.35 -14.12 -6.92
CA GLU A 83 19.05 -15.20 -5.99
C GLU A 83 17.53 -15.41 -5.85
N LEU A 84 16.75 -14.37 -5.57
CA LEU A 84 15.29 -14.45 -5.45
C LEU A 84 14.63 -14.87 -6.75
N SER A 85 15.13 -14.39 -7.89
CA SER A 85 14.66 -14.81 -9.21
C SER A 85 14.86 -16.31 -9.43
N ARG A 86 16.04 -16.84 -9.09
CA ARG A 86 16.33 -18.28 -9.16
C ARG A 86 15.42 -19.10 -8.23
N LEU A 87 15.21 -18.61 -6.99
CA LEU A 87 14.30 -19.27 -6.05
C LEU A 87 12.87 -19.31 -6.57
N SER A 88 12.40 -18.22 -7.18
CA SER A 88 11.03 -18.13 -7.70
C SER A 88 10.72 -19.06 -8.87
N GLN A 89 11.75 -19.61 -9.52
CA GLN A 89 11.62 -20.56 -10.64
C GLN A 89 11.57 -22.04 -10.18
N GLN A 90 11.79 -22.31 -8.89
CA GLN A 90 11.74 -23.66 -8.36
C GLN A 90 10.28 -24.12 -8.23
N GLU A 91 10.04 -25.39 -8.52
CA GLU A 91 8.76 -26.04 -8.27
C GLU A 91 8.45 -26.00 -6.76
N ASP A 92 7.24 -25.68 -6.39
CA ASP A 92 6.80 -25.52 -4.99
C ASP A 92 7.50 -24.38 -4.21
N SER A 93 8.10 -23.42 -4.89
CA SER A 93 8.74 -22.28 -4.24
C SER A 93 7.77 -21.45 -3.40
N GLN A 94 8.23 -21.09 -2.20
CA GLN A 94 7.57 -20.11 -1.35
C GLN A 94 7.83 -18.66 -1.80
N VAL A 95 8.64 -18.46 -2.82
CA VAL A 95 9.00 -17.17 -3.41
C VAL A 95 8.35 -17.04 -4.78
N LYS A 96 7.60 -15.98 -5.03
CA LYS A 96 6.98 -15.69 -6.34
C LYS A 96 7.46 -14.32 -6.83
N ASN A 97 7.91 -14.26 -8.07
CA ASN A 97 8.23 -12.99 -8.73
C ASN A 97 6.92 -12.30 -9.15
N MET A 98 6.73 -11.05 -8.69
CA MET A 98 5.53 -10.23 -8.95
C MET A 98 5.80 -9.09 -9.93
N GLY A 99 6.97 -9.06 -10.60
CA GLY A 99 7.30 -8.06 -11.62
C GLY A 99 7.80 -6.71 -11.07
N GLY A 100 8.13 -6.63 -9.78
CA GLY A 100 8.66 -5.42 -9.14
C GLY A 100 9.06 -5.68 -7.70
N PHE A 101 8.65 -6.82 -7.18
CA PHE A 101 9.01 -7.34 -5.88
C PHE A 101 8.81 -8.86 -5.86
N TYR A 102 9.25 -9.52 -4.79
CA TYR A 102 9.07 -10.94 -4.58
C TYR A 102 8.11 -11.17 -3.41
N LEU A 103 7.02 -11.89 -3.68
CA LEU A 103 6.09 -12.33 -2.63
C LEU A 103 6.65 -13.60 -1.98
N VAL A 104 6.77 -13.60 -0.66
CA VAL A 104 7.23 -14.73 0.15
C VAL A 104 6.12 -15.19 1.07
N THR A 105 5.89 -16.51 1.14
CA THR A 105 4.90 -17.13 2.02
C THR A 105 5.58 -18.01 3.07
N ARG A 106 5.09 -17.95 4.32
CA ARG A 106 5.36 -18.84 5.45
C ARG A 106 6.68 -18.71 6.20
N SER A 107 7.77 -18.19 5.64
CA SER A 107 9.03 -18.12 6.38
C SER A 107 9.71 -16.76 6.22
N ARG A 108 10.13 -16.18 7.37
CA ARG A 108 11.00 -14.98 7.38
C ARG A 108 12.47 -15.31 7.17
N ASP A 109 12.84 -16.59 7.05
CA ASP A 109 14.22 -17.04 6.85
C ASP A 109 14.80 -16.56 5.51
N PHE A 110 13.93 -16.19 4.57
CA PHE A 110 14.34 -15.57 3.29
C PHE A 110 14.75 -14.10 3.39
N ILE A 111 14.51 -13.43 4.52
CA ILE A 111 14.82 -12.00 4.68
C ILE A 111 16.30 -11.83 5.04
N THR A 112 16.98 -10.97 4.32
CA THR A 112 18.38 -10.60 4.57
C THR A 112 18.53 -9.10 4.88
N SER A 113 19.77 -8.66 5.18
CA SER A 113 20.07 -7.23 5.30
C SER A 113 19.95 -6.47 3.97
N ASP A 114 20.05 -7.19 2.85
CA ASP A 114 20.00 -6.65 1.50
C ASP A 114 18.58 -6.54 0.94
N ASP A 115 17.59 -6.62 1.84
CA ASP A 115 16.20 -6.50 1.49
C ASP A 115 15.56 -5.26 2.11
N PHE A 116 14.60 -4.68 1.37
CA PHE A 116 13.52 -3.91 1.95
C PHE A 116 12.28 -4.82 2.01
N VAL A 117 11.66 -4.88 3.18
CA VAL A 117 10.53 -5.76 3.44
C VAL A 117 9.27 -4.94 3.64
N SER A 118 8.23 -5.26 2.87
CA SER A 118 6.89 -4.72 3.06
C SER A 118 5.93 -5.83 3.47
N ASP A 119 5.12 -5.56 4.49
CA ASP A 119 3.89 -6.30 4.68
C ASP A 119 2.93 -6.04 3.51
N ARG A 120 2.02 -6.98 3.29
CA ARG A 120 0.86 -6.78 2.43
C ARG A 120 -0.27 -6.25 3.30
N TYR A 121 -0.44 -4.94 3.32
CA TYR A 121 -1.45 -4.29 4.15
C TYR A 121 -2.84 -4.46 3.54
N PHE A 122 -3.79 -4.93 4.32
CA PHE A 122 -5.19 -5.04 3.91
C PHE A 122 -5.82 -3.64 3.76
N ILE A 123 -6.61 -3.45 2.70
CA ILE A 123 -7.31 -2.20 2.42
C ILE A 123 -8.83 -2.37 2.42
N ASN A 124 -9.35 -3.37 1.75
CA ASN A 124 -10.78 -3.65 1.65
C ASN A 124 -11.04 -5.07 1.13
N TYR A 125 -12.32 -5.39 0.92
CA TYR A 125 -12.76 -6.57 0.15
C TYR A 125 -13.29 -6.12 -1.21
N TYR A 126 -12.83 -6.79 -2.28
CA TYR A 126 -13.38 -6.64 -3.61
C TYR A 126 -13.93 -7.98 -4.10
N ARG A 127 -15.24 -8.00 -4.44
CA ARG A 127 -15.95 -9.23 -4.85
C ARG A 127 -15.79 -10.40 -3.86
N GLY A 128 -15.63 -10.11 -2.58
CA GLY A 128 -15.47 -11.09 -1.50
C GLY A 128 -14.04 -11.57 -1.25
N GLU A 129 -13.05 -11.06 -2.01
CA GLU A 129 -11.64 -11.38 -1.82
C GLU A 129 -10.90 -10.20 -1.15
N PRO A 130 -9.99 -10.45 -0.19
CA PRO A 130 -9.25 -9.40 0.47
C PRO A 130 -8.22 -8.76 -0.48
N GLU A 131 -8.23 -7.42 -0.52
CA GLU A 131 -7.28 -6.63 -1.29
C GLU A 131 -6.18 -6.06 -0.42
N PHE A 132 -4.99 -5.99 -1.01
CA PHE A 132 -3.80 -5.58 -0.31
C PHE A 132 -3.03 -4.50 -1.07
N VAL A 133 -2.40 -3.61 -0.31
CA VAL A 133 -1.39 -2.69 -0.80
C VAL A 133 -0.01 -3.10 -0.31
N VAL A 134 1.00 -2.91 -1.16
CA VAL A 134 2.42 -3.16 -0.86
C VAL A 134 3.16 -1.83 -0.94
N ILE A 135 3.89 -1.48 0.11
CA ILE A 135 4.67 -0.25 0.19
C ILE A 135 6.03 -0.46 -0.48
N CYS A 136 6.38 0.41 -1.42
CA CYS A 136 7.67 0.38 -2.10
C CYS A 136 8.75 1.14 -1.32
N PRO A 137 10.04 0.83 -1.53
CA PRO A 137 11.16 1.57 -0.94
C PRO A 137 11.40 2.92 -1.64
N MET A 138 10.35 3.73 -1.76
CA MET A 138 10.39 5.03 -2.42
C MET A 138 9.42 5.99 -1.74
N ILE A 139 9.87 7.23 -1.52
CA ILE A 139 9.03 8.31 -1.01
C ILE A 139 8.89 9.37 -2.11
N ILE A 140 7.66 9.80 -2.37
CA ILE A 140 7.33 10.85 -3.33
C ILE A 140 6.99 12.10 -2.53
N VAL A 141 7.58 13.24 -2.90
CA VAL A 141 7.42 14.51 -2.19
C VAL A 141 7.08 15.62 -3.17
N ARG A 142 6.04 16.39 -2.86
CA ARG A 142 5.68 17.60 -3.56
C ARG A 142 6.05 18.83 -2.74
N VAL A 143 6.70 19.78 -3.39
CA VAL A 143 7.15 21.05 -2.80
C VAL A 143 6.95 22.21 -3.78
N GLU A 144 6.81 23.43 -3.27
CA GLU A 144 6.69 24.64 -4.09
C GLU A 144 8.06 25.25 -4.44
N ASN A 145 9.10 24.90 -3.67
CA ASN A 145 10.46 25.41 -3.88
C ASN A 145 11.45 24.26 -4.10
N SER A 146 12.20 24.31 -5.20
CA SER A 146 13.19 23.29 -5.58
C SER A 146 14.32 23.10 -4.54
N GLU A 147 14.66 24.12 -3.75
CA GLU A 147 15.71 24.03 -2.72
C GLU A 147 15.35 23.10 -1.56
N VAL A 148 14.04 22.82 -1.37
CA VAL A 148 13.56 21.92 -0.30
C VAL A 148 14.08 20.52 -0.48
N LYS A 149 14.28 20.06 -1.71
CA LYS A 149 14.91 18.77 -2.04
C LYS A 149 16.25 18.60 -1.32
N ASP A 150 17.13 19.60 -1.40
CA ASP A 150 18.48 19.53 -0.81
C ASP A 150 18.42 19.57 0.72
N LYS A 151 17.47 20.30 1.29
CA LYS A 151 17.20 20.30 2.74
C LYS A 151 16.75 18.92 3.22
N ILE A 152 15.88 18.23 2.45
CA ILE A 152 15.42 16.87 2.75
C ILE A 152 16.59 15.90 2.70
N LEU A 153 17.38 15.90 1.61
CA LEU A 153 18.54 15.02 1.46
C LEU A 153 19.58 15.24 2.57
N LYS A 154 19.82 16.49 2.98
CA LYS A 154 20.72 16.82 4.07
C LYS A 154 20.22 16.30 5.41
N LYS A 155 18.93 16.53 5.73
CA LYS A 155 18.32 16.10 7.00
C LYS A 155 18.27 14.58 7.12
N TYR A 156 17.92 13.88 6.04
CA TYR A 156 17.71 12.43 6.03
C TYR A 156 18.86 11.68 5.34
N ARG A 157 20.07 12.23 5.45
CA ARG A 157 21.29 11.62 4.89
C ARG A 157 21.45 10.17 5.35
N GLY A 158 21.71 9.27 4.40
CA GLY A 158 21.83 7.82 4.64
C GLY A 158 20.50 7.07 4.73
N LYS A 159 19.36 7.78 4.80
CA LYS A 159 18.04 7.18 4.71
C LYS A 159 17.42 7.36 3.32
N LEU A 160 17.77 8.45 2.64
CA LEU A 160 17.24 8.81 1.32
C LEU A 160 18.34 9.20 0.35
N THR A 161 18.13 8.86 -0.92
CA THR A 161 18.85 9.43 -2.07
C THR A 161 17.84 9.88 -3.12
N LEU A 162 18.23 10.87 -3.95
CA LEU A 162 17.38 11.27 -5.08
C LEU A 162 17.35 10.11 -6.09
N SER A 163 16.14 9.69 -6.44
CA SER A 163 15.95 8.62 -7.43
C SER A 163 16.24 9.14 -8.85
N ASP A 164 16.87 8.32 -9.69
CA ASP A 164 17.05 8.60 -11.13
C ASP A 164 15.71 8.78 -11.85
N ARG A 165 14.62 8.29 -11.26
CA ARG A 165 13.23 8.45 -11.76
C ARG A 165 12.59 9.75 -11.31
N SER A 166 13.29 10.61 -10.58
CA SER A 166 12.78 11.91 -10.13
C SER A 166 12.74 12.89 -11.29
N GLY A 167 11.63 13.61 -11.42
CA GLY A 167 11.52 14.76 -12.32
C GLY A 167 12.51 15.85 -11.91
N GLN A 168 13.12 16.51 -12.91
CA GLN A 168 14.12 17.56 -12.66
C GLN A 168 13.57 18.99 -12.86
N GLY A 169 12.29 19.13 -13.20
CA GLY A 169 11.68 20.41 -13.54
C GLY A 169 10.45 20.73 -12.74
N GLU A 170 10.05 22.00 -12.87
CA GLU A 170 8.77 22.47 -12.36
C GLU A 170 7.62 21.83 -13.12
N MET A 171 6.65 21.32 -12.39
CA MET A 171 5.44 20.72 -12.94
C MET A 171 4.41 21.80 -13.29
N PRO A 172 3.49 21.53 -14.23
CA PRO A 172 2.34 22.40 -14.44
C PRO A 172 1.61 22.64 -13.11
N GLY A 173 1.43 23.91 -12.74
CA GLY A 173 0.84 24.30 -11.44
C GLY A 173 1.85 24.87 -10.44
N GLY A 174 3.13 25.04 -10.83
CA GLY A 174 4.11 25.78 -10.02
C GLY A 174 4.67 24.98 -8.84
N TYR A 175 4.77 23.67 -8.96
CA TYR A 175 5.34 22.80 -7.93
C TYR A 175 6.40 21.85 -8.49
N TYR A 176 7.19 21.23 -7.61
CA TYR A 176 8.18 20.21 -7.94
C TYR A 176 7.78 18.88 -7.30
N LEU A 177 7.93 17.79 -8.06
CA LEU A 177 7.67 16.44 -7.60
C LEU A 177 8.98 15.64 -7.60
N TYR A 178 9.45 15.31 -6.41
CA TYR A 178 10.67 14.54 -6.22
C TYR A 178 10.36 13.12 -5.78
N LYS A 179 11.13 12.16 -6.29
CA LYS A 179 11.13 10.75 -5.87
C LYS A 179 12.44 10.47 -5.18
N PHE A 180 12.36 9.92 -3.98
CA PHE A 180 13.52 9.55 -3.19
C PHE A 180 13.55 8.04 -2.98
N ASP A 181 14.66 7.40 -3.35
CA ASP A 181 14.90 6.00 -3.00
C ASP A 181 15.18 5.89 -1.51
N CYS A 182 14.51 4.93 -0.86
CA CYS A 182 14.52 4.77 0.59
C CYS A 182 15.47 3.63 0.99
N HIS A 183 16.50 3.93 1.77
CA HIS A 183 17.49 2.97 2.24
C HIS A 183 17.15 2.34 3.59
N LEU A 184 15.89 2.37 3.98
CA LEU A 184 15.36 1.72 5.17
C LEU A 184 15.17 0.21 4.94
N ARG A 185 14.75 -0.50 5.96
CA ARG A 185 14.60 -1.96 5.91
C ARG A 185 13.15 -2.42 5.82
N THR A 186 12.21 -1.64 6.33
CA THR A 186 10.81 -2.05 6.42
C THR A 186 9.86 -0.97 5.91
N SER A 187 8.69 -1.42 5.47
CA SER A 187 7.59 -0.54 5.06
C SER A 187 7.12 0.38 6.20
N GLU A 188 7.11 -0.09 7.44
CA GLU A 188 6.77 0.73 8.60
C GLU A 188 7.74 1.91 8.77
N GLN A 189 9.06 1.65 8.64
CA GLN A 189 10.06 2.71 8.70
C GLN A 189 9.89 3.72 7.56
N ALA A 190 9.53 3.25 6.35
CA ALA A 190 9.30 4.12 5.21
C ALA A 190 8.05 4.99 5.38
N LEU A 191 6.95 4.41 5.89
CA LEU A 191 5.71 5.13 6.21
C LEU A 191 5.98 6.22 7.26
N ASN A 192 6.65 5.88 8.36
CA ASN A 192 6.98 6.83 9.42
C ASN A 192 7.89 7.96 8.90
N LEU A 193 8.84 7.66 8.01
CA LEU A 193 9.69 8.68 7.41
C LEU A 193 8.91 9.58 6.44
N ALA A 194 7.98 9.03 5.67
CA ALA A 194 7.11 9.82 4.80
C ALA A 194 6.21 10.76 5.62
N ASP A 195 5.64 10.29 6.74
CA ASP A 195 4.88 11.11 7.68
C ASP A 195 5.75 12.24 8.28
N GLU A 196 6.99 11.94 8.69
CA GLU A 196 7.92 12.95 9.20
C GLU A 196 8.24 14.03 8.16
N ILE A 197 8.40 13.63 6.89
CA ILE A 197 8.63 14.56 5.79
C ILE A 197 7.34 15.37 5.51
N TYR A 198 6.19 14.72 5.49
CA TYR A 198 4.90 15.39 5.29
C TYR A 198 4.64 16.48 6.33
N MET A 199 5.03 16.27 7.60
CA MET A 199 4.81 17.25 8.68
C MET A 199 5.70 18.50 8.59
N ARG A 200 6.66 18.56 7.69
CA ARG A 200 7.51 19.76 7.48
C ARG A 200 6.70 20.90 6.88
N ASP A 201 6.93 22.12 7.32
CA ASP A 201 6.23 23.32 6.84
C ASP A 201 6.52 23.66 5.37
N ASP A 202 7.71 23.26 4.87
CA ASP A 202 8.17 23.51 3.50
C ASP A 202 7.81 22.37 2.51
N VAL A 203 6.97 21.42 2.92
CA VAL A 203 6.47 20.30 2.10
C VAL A 203 4.96 20.41 1.99
N THR A 204 4.43 20.35 0.77
CA THR A 204 2.98 20.35 0.51
C THR A 204 2.37 18.96 0.59
N TRP A 205 3.11 17.96 0.18
CA TRP A 205 2.67 16.57 0.23
C TRP A 205 3.84 15.59 0.22
N ALA A 206 3.72 14.48 0.94
CA ALA A 206 4.67 13.38 0.93
C ALA A 206 3.97 12.05 1.20
N GLU A 207 4.29 11.01 0.43
CA GLU A 207 3.83 9.66 0.68
C GLU A 207 4.83 8.61 0.17
N THR A 208 4.70 7.38 0.64
CA THR A 208 5.39 6.24 0.04
C THR A 208 4.75 5.83 -1.27
N ASN A 209 5.54 5.41 -2.25
CA ASN A 209 5.02 4.76 -3.44
C ASN A 209 4.43 3.39 -3.10
N LYS A 210 3.36 2.99 -3.80
CA LYS A 210 2.57 1.79 -3.47
C LYS A 210 2.24 0.98 -4.71
N TYR A 211 2.23 -0.35 -4.58
CA TYR A 211 1.53 -1.24 -5.48
C TYR A 211 0.15 -1.53 -4.89
N ALA A 212 -0.89 -1.12 -5.58
CA ALA A 212 -2.28 -1.43 -5.25
C ALA A 212 -2.93 -2.15 -6.44
N PRO A 213 -3.95 -2.99 -6.21
CA PRO A 213 -4.73 -3.55 -7.30
C PRO A 213 -5.40 -2.43 -8.09
N ILE A 214 -5.38 -2.57 -9.41
CA ILE A 214 -6.10 -1.66 -10.31
C ILE A 214 -7.31 -2.42 -10.80
N HIS A 215 -8.50 -2.00 -10.40
CA HIS A 215 -9.75 -2.51 -10.93
C HIS A 215 -10.19 -1.59 -12.05
N LEU A 216 -10.19 -2.12 -13.27
CA LEU A 216 -10.84 -1.48 -14.40
C LEU A 216 -12.30 -1.97 -14.38
N ASP A 217 -13.22 -1.09 -14.05
CA ASP A 217 -14.63 -1.32 -14.30
C ASP A 217 -14.83 -1.32 -15.82
N ILE A 218 -14.83 -2.53 -16.42
CA ILE A 218 -15.11 -2.74 -17.83
C ILE A 218 -16.59 -3.07 -17.96
#